data_d717bde8e5a2926d5e19552ea4e4c429
#
_entry.id   d717bde8e5a2926d5e19552ea4e4c429
#
_cell.length_a   1.000
_cell.length_b   1.000
_cell.length_c   1.000
_cell.angle_alpha   90.00
_cell.angle_beta   90.00
_cell.angle_gamma   90.00
#
_symmetry.space_group_name_H-M   'P 1'
#
loop_
_entity.id
_entity.type
_entity.pdbx_description
1 polymer ?
#
loop_
_entity_poly.entity_id
_entity_poly.type
_entity_poly.pdbx_seq_one_letter_code
_entity_poly.pdbx_strand_id
1 'polypeptide(L)'
;MKKKISRLICAVACCVPVALQAQTSEKITSPVNLYKEGKELFLQKNYAAAMPPLRTFVRQKADVNLKEEAEYMLVCSAYELKDRNAIAQLRNYLDTYPDTPHANRIYALIASAYFYQGNYDEALALFNSSRLDLLGNEERDDMTYQLATCYLKVGNVKEAAIWFETLKASSPKYANDCSYYISYIRYTQKRYDEALKGFLPLQDDAKYKALVPYYIAEIYAVKKNYDKAQIVAQNYLSAYPQNEHAAEMYRILGD
;
A
#
# COMPACT_ATOMS: atom_id res chain seq x y z
N MET A 1 33.80 -66.14 -53.01
CA MET A 1 32.98 -65.14 -53.72
C MET A 1 32.29 -64.26 -52.69
N LYS A 2 32.78 -63.05 -52.48
CA LYS A 2 32.26 -62.12 -51.50
C LYS A 2 31.68 -60.90 -52.23
N LYS A 3 30.36 -60.70 -52.12
CA LYS A 3 29.69 -59.51 -52.69
C LYS A 3 29.80 -58.33 -51.69
N LYS A 4 30.33 -57.24 -52.18
CA LYS A 4 30.27 -55.93 -51.55
C LYS A 4 28.87 -55.33 -51.75
N ILE A 5 28.21 -54.96 -50.70
CA ILE A 5 27.01 -54.14 -50.74
C ILE A 5 27.42 -52.74 -50.28
N SER A 6 27.17 -51.83 -51.21
CA SER A 6 27.50 -50.40 -51.07
C SER A 6 26.60 -49.69 -50.05
N ARG A 7 27.22 -48.81 -49.29
CA ARG A 7 26.56 -47.86 -48.40
C ARG A 7 25.95 -46.74 -49.23
N LEU A 8 24.67 -46.56 -49.09
CA LEU A 8 23.99 -45.33 -49.48
C LEU A 8 22.86 -45.08 -48.48
N ILE A 9 23.17 -44.43 -47.37
CA ILE A 9 22.18 -43.95 -46.41
C ILE A 9 22.66 -42.59 -45.87
N CYS A 10 21.71 -41.67 -45.81
CA CYS A 10 21.70 -40.45 -45.00
C CYS A 10 22.28 -39.18 -45.60
N ALA A 11 21.44 -38.47 -46.31
CA ALA A 11 21.49 -37.01 -46.36
C ALA A 11 20.08 -36.42 -46.54
N VAL A 12 19.15 -36.75 -45.63
CA VAL A 12 17.87 -36.02 -45.52
C VAL A 12 17.45 -36.02 -44.04
N ALA A 13 18.04 -35.22 -43.24
CA ALA A 13 17.50 -34.92 -41.89
C ALA A 13 18.25 -33.76 -41.20
N CYS A 14 18.22 -32.55 -41.74
CA CYS A 14 18.72 -31.38 -40.95
C CYS A 14 18.12 -30.03 -41.34
N CYS A 15 16.90 -29.96 -41.88
CA CYS A 15 16.30 -28.65 -42.26
C CYS A 15 14.95 -28.33 -41.63
N VAL A 16 14.52 -29.03 -40.56
CA VAL A 16 13.19 -28.76 -39.97
C VAL A 16 13.18 -28.00 -38.64
N PRO A 17 14.24 -27.87 -37.83
CA PRO A 17 14.07 -27.19 -36.52
C PRO A 17 14.18 -25.65 -36.57
N VAL A 18 14.77 -25.04 -37.61
CA VAL A 18 15.02 -23.59 -37.64
C VAL A 18 13.74 -22.78 -37.90
N ALA A 19 12.84 -23.30 -38.75
CA ALA A 19 11.58 -22.61 -39.05
C ALA A 19 10.58 -22.64 -37.88
N LEU A 20 10.58 -23.71 -37.07
CA LEU A 20 9.71 -23.84 -35.90
C LEU A 20 10.17 -22.91 -34.75
N GLN A 21 11.48 -22.74 -34.56
CA GLN A 21 12.04 -21.81 -33.56
C GLN A 21 11.83 -20.35 -33.97
N ALA A 22 11.94 -20.02 -35.26
CA ALA A 22 11.67 -18.67 -35.77
C ALA A 22 10.17 -18.31 -35.58
N GLN A 23 9.24 -19.23 -35.89
CA GLN A 23 7.80 -19.00 -35.71
C GLN A 23 7.39 -18.90 -34.24
N THR A 24 8.00 -19.65 -33.33
CA THR A 24 7.76 -19.54 -31.89
C THR A 24 8.34 -18.25 -31.33
N SER A 25 9.52 -17.82 -31.77
CA SER A 25 10.14 -16.55 -31.37
C SER A 25 9.33 -15.35 -31.86
N GLU A 26 8.89 -15.34 -33.12
CA GLU A 26 8.08 -14.27 -33.70
C GLU A 26 6.70 -14.17 -33.04
N LYS A 27 6.12 -15.30 -32.65
CA LYS A 27 4.84 -15.36 -31.91
C LYS A 27 4.96 -14.84 -30.49
N ILE A 28 6.09 -15.06 -29.82
CA ILE A 28 6.38 -14.57 -28.46
C ILE A 28 6.65 -13.07 -28.45
N THR A 29 7.30 -12.53 -29.49
CA THR A 29 7.69 -11.12 -29.58
C THR A 29 6.65 -10.23 -30.28
N SER A 30 5.51 -10.77 -30.70
CA SER A 30 4.46 -9.96 -31.33
C SER A 30 3.95 -8.87 -30.35
N PRO A 31 3.67 -7.65 -30.80
CA PRO A 31 3.20 -6.56 -29.94
C PRO A 31 2.00 -6.96 -29.08
N VAL A 32 1.04 -7.67 -29.67
CA VAL A 32 -0.19 -8.11 -28.96
C VAL A 32 0.13 -9.09 -27.84
N ASN A 33 1.09 -9.99 -28.02
CA ASN A 33 1.47 -10.98 -27.00
C ASN A 33 2.26 -10.32 -25.87
N LEU A 34 3.15 -9.39 -26.16
CA LEU A 34 3.87 -8.61 -25.15
C LEU A 34 2.91 -7.79 -24.28
N TYR A 35 1.89 -7.16 -24.89
CA TYR A 35 0.86 -6.47 -24.14
C TYR A 35 0.06 -7.42 -23.24
N LYS A 36 -0.40 -8.56 -23.78
CA LYS A 36 -1.18 -9.55 -23.02
C LYS A 36 -0.38 -10.11 -21.86
N GLU A 37 0.85 -10.51 -22.09
CA GLU A 37 1.77 -11.01 -21.05
C GLU A 37 1.98 -9.97 -19.94
N GLY A 38 2.31 -8.73 -20.32
CA GLY A 38 2.53 -7.66 -19.38
C GLY A 38 1.27 -7.32 -18.57
N LYS A 39 0.10 -7.29 -19.22
CA LYS A 39 -1.19 -7.08 -18.57
C LYS A 39 -1.54 -8.19 -17.59
N GLU A 40 -1.33 -9.44 -17.97
CA GLU A 40 -1.59 -10.59 -17.10
C GLU A 40 -0.70 -10.55 -15.85
N LEU A 41 0.60 -10.30 -16.00
CA LEU A 41 1.54 -10.16 -14.89
C LEU A 41 1.18 -8.98 -13.99
N PHE A 42 0.75 -7.86 -14.56
CA PHE A 42 0.28 -6.70 -13.80
C PHE A 42 -0.96 -7.02 -12.95
N LEU A 43 -1.95 -7.70 -13.53
CA LEU A 43 -3.16 -8.11 -12.82
C LEU A 43 -2.87 -9.12 -11.70
N GLN A 44 -1.82 -9.94 -11.85
CA GLN A 44 -1.32 -10.83 -10.81
C GLN A 44 -0.48 -10.10 -9.74
N LYS A 45 -0.39 -8.78 -9.79
CA LYS A 45 0.46 -7.93 -8.92
C LYS A 45 1.97 -8.26 -9.04
N ASN A 46 2.38 -8.95 -10.12
CA ASN A 46 3.79 -9.23 -10.39
C ASN A 46 4.42 -8.08 -11.19
N TYR A 47 4.51 -6.93 -10.54
CA TYR A 47 4.87 -5.66 -11.17
C TYR A 47 6.27 -5.66 -11.81
N ALA A 48 7.24 -6.28 -11.15
CA ALA A 48 8.61 -6.35 -11.67
C ALA A 48 8.68 -7.14 -12.98
N ALA A 49 7.96 -8.26 -13.08
CA ALA A 49 7.90 -9.08 -14.29
C ALA A 49 7.03 -8.45 -15.39
N ALA A 50 6.02 -7.65 -15.04
CA ALA A 50 5.16 -6.97 -16.00
C ALA A 50 5.88 -5.87 -16.79
N MET A 51 6.88 -5.20 -16.19
CA MET A 51 7.52 -4.03 -16.83
C MET A 51 8.29 -4.33 -18.12
N PRO A 52 9.11 -5.40 -18.25
CA PRO A 52 9.86 -5.67 -19.48
C PRO A 52 8.98 -5.85 -20.72
N PRO A 53 7.97 -6.73 -20.74
CA PRO A 53 7.10 -6.90 -21.90
C PRO A 53 6.30 -5.62 -22.20
N LEU A 54 5.79 -4.89 -21.21
CA LEU A 54 5.09 -3.62 -21.43
C LEU A 54 6.00 -2.54 -22.03
N ARG A 55 7.24 -2.39 -21.53
CA ARG A 55 8.22 -1.44 -22.08
C ARG A 55 8.57 -1.77 -23.54
N THR A 56 8.71 -3.05 -23.85
CA THR A 56 8.99 -3.49 -25.22
C THR A 56 7.81 -3.18 -26.13
N PHE A 57 6.58 -3.43 -25.65
CA PHE A 57 5.35 -3.11 -26.40
C PHE A 57 5.23 -1.61 -26.69
N VAL A 58 5.41 -0.74 -25.70
CA VAL A 58 5.29 0.73 -25.84
C VAL A 58 6.27 1.30 -26.85
N ARG A 59 7.45 0.68 -27.03
CA ARG A 59 8.47 1.10 -28.02
C ARG A 59 8.13 0.71 -29.45
N GLN A 60 7.21 -0.21 -29.65
CA GLN A 60 6.80 -0.65 -30.99
C GLN A 60 5.68 0.25 -31.53
N LYS A 61 5.44 0.18 -32.85
CA LYS A 61 4.24 0.78 -33.44
C LYS A 61 3.02 -0.05 -33.00
N ALA A 62 2.27 0.49 -32.07
CA ALA A 62 1.10 -0.18 -31.48
C ALA A 62 -0.13 0.74 -31.56
N ASP A 63 -1.31 0.15 -31.34
CA ASP A 63 -2.55 0.90 -31.16
C ASP A 63 -2.41 1.91 -30.03
N VAL A 64 -2.89 3.14 -30.25
CA VAL A 64 -2.73 4.27 -29.33
C VAL A 64 -3.39 3.98 -27.98
N ASN A 65 -4.58 3.37 -28.00
CA ASN A 65 -5.32 3.06 -26.75
C ASN A 65 -4.62 1.97 -25.94
N LEU A 66 -4.10 0.95 -26.61
CA LEU A 66 -3.33 -0.11 -25.94
C LEU A 66 -1.98 0.41 -25.43
N LYS A 67 -1.41 1.42 -26.09
CA LYS A 67 -0.19 2.07 -25.64
C LYS A 67 -0.43 2.87 -24.36
N GLU A 68 -1.49 3.67 -24.31
CA GLU A 68 -1.91 4.40 -23.11
C GLU A 68 -2.12 3.45 -21.92
N GLU A 69 -2.86 2.35 -22.13
CA GLU A 69 -3.11 1.34 -21.10
C GLU A 69 -1.80 0.67 -20.61
N ALA A 70 -0.87 0.38 -21.54
CA ALA A 70 0.43 -0.18 -21.18
C ALA A 70 1.29 0.82 -20.38
N GLU A 71 1.29 2.09 -20.75
CA GLU A 71 2.00 3.15 -20.02
C GLU A 71 1.37 3.38 -18.64
N TYR A 72 0.04 3.34 -18.52
CA TYR A 72 -0.63 3.33 -17.22
C TYR A 72 -0.16 2.19 -16.32
N MET A 73 -0.13 0.94 -16.84
CA MET A 73 0.36 -0.20 -16.08
C MET A 73 1.85 -0.04 -15.69
N LEU A 74 2.67 0.57 -16.53
CA LEU A 74 4.09 0.83 -16.23
C LEU A 74 4.26 1.82 -15.09
N VAL A 75 3.54 2.95 -15.09
CA VAL A 75 3.65 3.95 -14.02
C VAL A 75 3.07 3.46 -12.71
N CYS A 76 1.98 2.68 -12.74
CA CYS A 76 1.46 2.01 -11.56
C CYS A 76 2.47 0.97 -11.01
N SER A 77 3.10 0.18 -11.90
CA SER A 77 4.13 -0.77 -11.48
C SER A 77 5.34 -0.09 -10.82
N ALA A 78 5.77 1.06 -11.36
CA ALA A 78 6.84 1.85 -10.77
C ALA A 78 6.48 2.35 -9.36
N TYR A 79 5.24 2.80 -9.16
CA TYR A 79 4.73 3.19 -7.84
C TYR A 79 4.74 2.01 -6.86
N GLU A 80 4.20 0.86 -7.24
CA GLU A 80 4.13 -0.33 -6.40
C GLU A 80 5.52 -0.88 -6.00
N LEU A 81 6.48 -0.76 -6.91
CA LEU A 81 7.89 -1.12 -6.67
C LEU A 81 8.66 -0.04 -5.90
N LYS A 82 8.00 1.04 -5.48
CA LYS A 82 8.58 2.17 -4.74
C LYS A 82 9.76 2.83 -5.47
N ASP A 83 9.65 2.94 -6.81
CA ASP A 83 10.63 3.67 -7.61
C ASP A 83 10.67 5.12 -7.12
N ARG A 84 11.89 5.62 -6.84
CA ARG A 84 12.10 7.00 -6.38
C ARG A 84 11.57 8.08 -7.33
N ASN A 85 11.40 7.75 -8.60
CA ASN A 85 10.86 8.65 -9.62
C ASN A 85 9.37 8.41 -9.88
N ALA A 86 8.67 7.59 -9.08
CA ALA A 86 7.28 7.20 -9.33
C ALA A 86 6.35 8.42 -9.46
N ILE A 87 6.47 9.42 -8.58
CA ILE A 87 5.66 10.66 -8.65
C ILE A 87 5.89 11.38 -10.00
N ALA A 88 7.14 11.52 -10.43
CA ALA A 88 7.44 12.17 -11.69
C ALA A 88 6.88 11.39 -12.89
N GLN A 89 6.96 10.06 -12.86
CA GLN A 89 6.41 9.19 -13.89
C GLN A 89 4.88 9.28 -13.95
N LEU A 90 4.20 9.27 -12.80
CA LEU A 90 2.74 9.42 -12.68
C LEU A 90 2.28 10.78 -13.22
N ARG A 91 2.98 11.88 -12.88
CA ARG A 91 2.68 13.22 -13.40
C ARG A 91 2.89 13.30 -14.91
N ASN A 92 4.00 12.79 -15.41
CA ASN A 92 4.28 12.77 -16.86
C ASN A 92 3.22 11.97 -17.64
N TYR A 93 2.67 10.92 -17.04
CA TYR A 93 1.56 10.18 -17.65
C TYR A 93 0.31 11.07 -17.76
N LEU A 94 -0.07 11.81 -16.72
CA LEU A 94 -1.20 12.76 -16.77
C LEU A 94 -0.98 13.88 -17.80
N ASP A 95 0.25 14.39 -17.89
CA ASP A 95 0.60 15.42 -18.88
C ASP A 95 0.52 14.87 -20.33
N THR A 96 0.86 13.59 -20.52
CA THR A 96 0.81 12.92 -21.81
C THR A 96 -0.61 12.54 -22.22
N TYR A 97 -1.45 12.16 -21.25
CA TYR A 97 -2.83 11.69 -21.44
C TYR A 97 -3.81 12.48 -20.55
N PRO A 98 -4.09 13.76 -20.88
CA PRO A 98 -4.92 14.63 -20.01
C PRO A 98 -6.36 14.15 -19.87
N ASP A 99 -6.89 13.44 -20.88
CA ASP A 99 -8.27 12.91 -20.89
C ASP A 99 -8.35 11.44 -20.43
N THR A 100 -7.31 10.92 -19.79
CA THR A 100 -7.24 9.52 -19.37
C THR A 100 -8.36 9.15 -18.38
N PRO A 101 -9.01 8.00 -18.54
CA PRO A 101 -9.96 7.49 -17.54
C PRO A 101 -9.29 7.13 -16.21
N HIS A 102 -7.98 7.02 -16.19
CA HIS A 102 -7.19 6.64 -15.02
C HIS A 102 -6.80 7.82 -14.12
N ALA A 103 -7.12 9.07 -14.51
CA ALA A 103 -6.68 10.27 -13.80
C ALA A 103 -6.97 10.23 -12.29
N ASN A 104 -8.19 9.83 -11.90
CA ASN A 104 -8.59 9.76 -10.51
C ASN A 104 -7.67 8.84 -9.67
N ARG A 105 -7.38 7.65 -10.19
CA ARG A 105 -6.51 6.70 -9.50
C ARG A 105 -5.06 7.19 -9.47
N ILE A 106 -4.58 7.81 -10.55
CA ILE A 106 -3.22 8.37 -10.61
C ILE A 106 -3.04 9.48 -9.57
N TYR A 107 -4.01 10.41 -9.42
CA TYR A 107 -3.96 11.43 -8.36
C TYR A 107 -3.92 10.81 -6.96
N ALA A 108 -4.71 9.78 -6.70
CA ALA A 108 -4.70 9.06 -5.43
C ALA A 108 -3.35 8.34 -5.17
N LEU A 109 -2.71 7.76 -6.19
CA LEU A 109 -1.37 7.17 -6.07
C LEU A 109 -0.30 8.23 -5.79
N ILE A 110 -0.36 9.41 -6.42
CA ILE A 110 0.56 10.51 -6.13
C ILE A 110 0.36 11.00 -4.69
N ALA A 111 -0.90 11.15 -4.23
CA ALA A 111 -1.21 11.49 -2.84
C ALA A 111 -0.61 10.50 -1.86
N SER A 112 -0.79 9.20 -2.13
CA SER A 112 -0.22 8.13 -1.31
C SER A 112 1.32 8.16 -1.31
N ALA A 113 1.96 8.45 -2.45
CA ALA A 113 3.41 8.61 -2.49
C ALA A 113 3.91 9.79 -1.64
N TYR A 114 3.22 10.93 -1.65
CA TYR A 114 3.51 12.06 -0.76
C TYR A 114 3.30 11.71 0.71
N PHE A 115 2.24 10.96 1.03
CA PHE A 115 2.02 10.47 2.39
C PHE A 115 3.22 9.67 2.92
N TYR A 116 3.76 8.73 2.13
CA TYR A 116 4.94 7.94 2.53
C TYR A 116 6.23 8.75 2.61
N GLN A 117 6.29 9.90 1.94
CA GLN A 117 7.40 10.86 2.08
C GLN A 117 7.24 11.81 3.28
N GLY A 118 6.11 11.77 3.98
CA GLY A 118 5.79 12.67 5.08
C GLY A 118 5.29 14.06 4.63
N ASN A 119 5.04 14.25 3.34
CA ASN A 119 4.53 15.49 2.76
C ASN A 119 2.99 15.49 2.87
N TYR A 120 2.49 15.70 4.09
CA TYR A 120 1.07 15.49 4.41
C TYR A 120 0.15 16.55 3.82
N ASP A 121 0.61 17.79 3.65
CA ASP A 121 -0.19 18.86 3.03
C ASP A 121 -0.43 18.60 1.55
N GLU A 122 0.61 18.22 0.80
CA GLU A 122 0.51 17.87 -0.61
C GLU A 122 -0.32 16.61 -0.82
N ALA A 123 -0.13 15.59 0.06
CA ALA A 123 -0.95 14.40 0.03
C ALA A 123 -2.43 14.73 0.24
N LEU A 124 -2.73 15.58 1.23
CA LEU A 124 -4.08 15.98 1.58
C LEU A 124 -4.78 16.73 0.44
N ALA A 125 -4.08 17.67 -0.21
CA ALA A 125 -4.62 18.40 -1.35
C ALA A 125 -5.06 17.46 -2.48
N LEU A 126 -4.25 16.44 -2.79
CA LEU A 126 -4.54 15.46 -3.84
C LEU A 126 -5.61 14.45 -3.43
N PHE A 127 -5.60 13.96 -2.18
CA PHE A 127 -6.67 13.10 -1.68
C PHE A 127 -8.04 13.79 -1.72
N ASN A 128 -8.12 15.06 -1.34
CA ASN A 128 -9.35 15.84 -1.38
C ASN A 128 -9.83 16.11 -2.82
N SER A 129 -8.93 16.09 -3.80
CA SER A 129 -9.26 16.21 -5.22
C SER A 129 -9.63 14.87 -5.85
N SER A 130 -9.37 13.76 -5.17
CA SER A 130 -9.62 12.41 -5.67
C SER A 130 -10.95 11.86 -5.19
N ARG A 131 -11.61 11.07 -6.03
CA ARG A 131 -12.82 10.31 -5.69
C ARG A 131 -12.43 8.93 -5.17
N LEU A 132 -12.09 8.84 -3.87
CA LEU A 132 -11.69 7.57 -3.25
C LEU A 132 -12.81 6.51 -3.31
N ASP A 133 -14.07 6.95 -3.35
CA ASP A 133 -15.24 6.09 -3.51
C ASP A 133 -15.28 5.32 -4.84
N LEU A 134 -14.54 5.78 -5.86
CA LEU A 134 -14.42 5.12 -7.15
C LEU A 134 -13.28 4.08 -7.22
N LEU A 135 -12.48 3.97 -6.18
CA LEU A 135 -11.39 2.98 -6.09
C LEU A 135 -11.92 1.61 -5.64
N GLY A 136 -11.15 0.56 -5.92
CA GLY A 136 -11.44 -0.77 -5.38
C GLY A 136 -11.40 -0.78 -3.85
N ASN A 137 -12.17 -1.65 -3.22
CA ASN A 137 -12.39 -1.64 -1.77
C ASN A 137 -11.09 -1.61 -0.95
N GLU A 138 -10.12 -2.48 -1.28
CA GLU A 138 -8.85 -2.56 -0.56
C GLU A 138 -8.05 -1.25 -0.71
N GLU A 139 -7.89 -0.77 -1.93
CA GLU A 139 -7.15 0.45 -2.25
C GLU A 139 -7.83 1.70 -1.63
N ARG A 140 -9.16 1.77 -1.70
CA ARG A 140 -9.94 2.83 -1.04
C ARG A 140 -9.71 2.86 0.46
N ASP A 141 -9.76 1.70 1.13
CA ASP A 141 -9.60 1.62 2.58
C ASP A 141 -8.18 2.03 2.99
N ASP A 142 -7.15 1.58 2.26
CA ASP A 142 -5.76 1.96 2.49
C ASP A 142 -5.55 3.49 2.32
N MET A 143 -6.12 4.08 1.28
CA MET A 143 -6.02 5.52 1.01
C MET A 143 -6.88 6.35 1.96
N THR A 144 -8.03 5.85 2.40
CA THR A 144 -8.84 6.51 3.44
C THR A 144 -8.11 6.55 4.78
N TYR A 145 -7.38 5.48 5.14
CA TYR A 145 -6.53 5.48 6.32
C TYR A 145 -5.40 6.53 6.22
N GLN A 146 -4.78 6.64 5.04
CA GLN A 146 -3.73 7.64 4.80
C GLN A 146 -4.31 9.07 4.86
N LEU A 147 -5.47 9.32 4.26
CA LEU A 147 -6.18 10.60 4.31
C LEU A 147 -6.48 11.01 5.76
N ALA A 148 -7.07 10.10 6.55
CA ALA A 148 -7.34 10.35 7.96
C ALA A 148 -6.07 10.67 8.76
N THR A 149 -4.98 9.95 8.46
CA THR A 149 -3.67 10.19 9.08
C THR A 149 -3.09 11.53 8.65
N CYS A 150 -3.20 11.93 7.38
CA CYS A 150 -2.78 13.27 6.92
C CYS A 150 -3.51 14.36 7.71
N TYR A 151 -4.84 14.30 7.84
CA TYR A 151 -5.59 15.26 8.65
C TYR A 151 -5.08 15.34 10.08
N LEU A 152 -4.77 14.19 10.70
CA LEU A 152 -4.22 14.17 12.05
C LEU A 152 -2.83 14.83 12.11
N LYS A 153 -1.97 14.57 11.13
CA LYS A 153 -0.60 15.09 11.08
C LYS A 153 -0.53 16.59 10.84
N VAL A 154 -1.46 17.14 10.04
CA VAL A 154 -1.57 18.59 9.83
C VAL A 154 -2.38 19.30 10.93
N GLY A 155 -2.79 18.57 11.98
CA GLY A 155 -3.49 19.14 13.14
C GLY A 155 -5.01 19.32 12.95
N ASN A 156 -5.58 18.89 11.83
CA ASN A 156 -7.02 18.91 11.63
C ASN A 156 -7.69 17.68 12.29
N VAL A 157 -7.66 17.69 13.61
CA VAL A 157 -8.11 16.58 14.47
C VAL A 157 -9.60 16.24 14.26
N LYS A 158 -10.41 17.24 13.87
CA LYS A 158 -11.85 17.08 13.67
C LYS A 158 -12.13 16.22 12.45
N GLU A 159 -11.53 16.57 11.31
CA GLU A 159 -11.65 15.79 10.08
C GLU A 159 -11.01 14.40 10.23
N ALA A 160 -9.85 14.31 10.87
CA ALA A 160 -9.22 13.04 11.15
C ALA A 160 -10.17 12.08 11.89
N ALA A 161 -10.86 12.57 12.92
CA ALA A 161 -11.81 11.75 13.68
C ALA A 161 -12.97 11.24 12.80
N ILE A 162 -13.52 12.10 11.93
CA ILE A 162 -14.62 11.72 11.01
C ILE A 162 -14.17 10.59 10.08
N TRP A 163 -12.99 10.74 9.46
CA TRP A 163 -12.48 9.75 8.53
C TRP A 163 -12.10 8.42 9.21
N PHE A 164 -11.50 8.47 10.41
CA PHE A 164 -11.24 7.24 11.18
C PHE A 164 -12.53 6.54 11.61
N GLU A 165 -13.57 7.27 12.05
CA GLU A 165 -14.87 6.66 12.41
C GLU A 165 -15.52 6.02 11.17
N THR A 166 -15.49 6.69 10.02
CA THR A 166 -16.03 6.16 8.76
C THR A 166 -15.32 4.87 8.35
N LEU A 167 -13.98 4.88 8.38
CA LEU A 167 -13.17 3.72 8.00
C LEU A 167 -13.36 2.56 8.99
N LYS A 168 -13.43 2.85 10.29
CA LYS A 168 -13.71 1.84 11.33
C LYS A 168 -15.00 1.09 11.09
N ALA A 169 -16.04 1.79 10.62
CA ALA A 169 -17.35 1.20 10.36
C ALA A 169 -17.36 0.33 9.09
N SER A 170 -16.49 0.59 8.12
CA SER A 170 -16.49 -0.06 6.81
C SER A 170 -15.40 -1.10 6.61
N SER A 171 -14.28 -1.01 7.35
CA SER A 171 -13.09 -1.84 7.11
C SER A 171 -12.64 -2.59 8.37
N PRO A 172 -12.88 -3.90 8.44
CA PRO A 172 -12.36 -4.73 9.53
C PRO A 172 -10.82 -4.71 9.63
N LYS A 173 -10.12 -4.57 8.50
CA LYS A 173 -8.66 -4.46 8.41
C LYS A 173 -8.12 -3.33 9.29
N TYR A 174 -8.80 -2.20 9.30
CA TYR A 174 -8.37 -0.99 10.00
C TYR A 174 -9.10 -0.72 11.32
N ALA A 175 -10.00 -1.62 11.77
CA ALA A 175 -10.86 -1.38 12.93
C ALA A 175 -10.06 -1.06 14.21
N ASN A 176 -8.98 -1.81 14.49
CA ASN A 176 -8.13 -1.59 15.66
C ASN A 176 -7.28 -0.32 15.53
N ASP A 177 -6.72 -0.07 14.33
CA ASP A 177 -5.94 1.15 14.06
C ASP A 177 -6.81 2.40 14.21
N CYS A 178 -8.00 2.39 13.64
CA CYS A 178 -8.95 3.49 13.79
C CYS A 178 -9.39 3.66 15.26
N SER A 179 -9.65 2.56 15.98
CA SER A 179 -9.99 2.63 17.40
C SER A 179 -8.88 3.27 18.22
N TYR A 180 -7.61 2.93 17.94
CA TYR A 180 -6.47 3.57 18.58
C TYR A 180 -6.44 5.08 18.30
N TYR A 181 -6.49 5.52 17.03
CA TYR A 181 -6.41 6.95 16.71
C TYR A 181 -7.60 7.75 17.22
N ILE A 182 -8.81 7.22 17.16
CA ILE A 182 -10.00 7.85 17.74
C ILE A 182 -9.81 8.01 19.25
N SER A 183 -9.33 7.00 19.96
CA SER A 183 -9.09 7.04 21.40
C SER A 183 -7.97 8.02 21.74
N TYR A 184 -6.91 8.07 20.97
CA TYR A 184 -5.83 9.05 21.10
C TYR A 184 -6.35 10.49 20.93
N ILE A 185 -7.16 10.74 19.91
CA ILE A 185 -7.82 12.04 19.70
C ILE A 185 -8.69 12.41 20.91
N ARG A 186 -9.48 11.48 21.44
CA ARG A 186 -10.30 11.71 22.62
C ARG A 186 -9.46 12.00 23.87
N TYR A 187 -8.34 11.29 24.04
CA TYR A 187 -7.38 11.53 25.09
C TYR A 187 -6.80 12.94 25.03
N THR A 188 -6.32 13.40 23.87
CA THR A 188 -5.79 14.76 23.70
C THR A 188 -6.83 15.86 23.95
N GLN A 189 -8.10 15.55 23.69
CA GLN A 189 -9.26 16.41 24.01
C GLN A 189 -9.71 16.31 25.48
N LYS A 190 -9.00 15.56 26.33
CA LYS A 190 -9.36 15.28 27.74
C LYS A 190 -10.71 14.58 27.92
N ARG A 191 -11.22 13.91 26.89
CA ARG A 191 -12.43 13.10 26.91
C ARG A 191 -12.08 11.69 27.39
N TYR A 192 -11.62 11.60 28.63
CA TYR A 192 -10.95 10.42 29.17
C TYR A 192 -11.82 9.15 29.19
N ASP A 193 -13.11 9.27 29.50
CA ASP A 193 -14.00 8.12 29.52
C ASP A 193 -14.19 7.49 28.14
N GLU A 194 -14.30 8.33 27.11
CA GLU A 194 -14.42 7.88 25.73
C GLU A 194 -13.10 7.31 25.20
N ALA A 195 -11.97 7.93 25.55
CA ALA A 195 -10.66 7.42 25.24
C ALA A 195 -10.44 6.03 25.85
N LEU A 196 -10.75 5.88 27.14
CA LEU A 196 -10.61 4.63 27.88
C LEU A 196 -11.48 3.51 27.28
N LYS A 197 -12.72 3.83 26.89
CA LYS A 197 -13.62 2.88 26.22
C LYS A 197 -13.03 2.29 24.93
N GLY A 198 -12.27 3.09 24.19
CA GLY A 198 -11.65 2.63 22.96
C GLY A 198 -10.27 2.01 23.16
N PHE A 199 -9.50 2.41 24.18
CA PHE A 199 -8.20 1.83 24.50
C PHE A 199 -8.29 0.45 25.16
N LEU A 200 -9.23 0.24 26.08
CA LEU A 200 -9.33 -1.02 26.85
C LEU A 200 -9.37 -2.28 25.97
N PRO A 201 -10.13 -2.33 24.85
CA PRO A 201 -10.11 -3.49 23.97
C PRO A 201 -8.77 -3.72 23.26
N LEU A 202 -7.89 -2.70 23.20
CA LEU A 202 -6.61 -2.75 22.51
C LEU A 202 -5.41 -3.04 23.43
N GLN A 203 -5.62 -3.15 24.74
CA GLN A 203 -4.52 -3.30 25.70
C GLN A 203 -3.66 -4.55 25.47
N ASP A 204 -4.26 -5.62 24.94
CA ASP A 204 -3.60 -6.91 24.66
C ASP A 204 -3.40 -7.14 23.16
N ASP A 205 -3.77 -6.16 22.30
CA ASP A 205 -3.57 -6.24 20.87
C ASP A 205 -2.08 -6.30 20.52
N ALA A 206 -1.69 -7.20 19.62
CA ALA A 206 -0.28 -7.45 19.29
C ALA A 206 0.49 -6.20 18.86
N LYS A 207 -0.17 -5.25 18.20
CA LYS A 207 0.40 -3.97 17.72
C LYS A 207 0.45 -2.92 18.84
N TYR A 208 -0.52 -2.91 19.75
CA TYR A 208 -0.75 -1.82 20.69
C TYR A 208 -0.40 -2.13 22.13
N LYS A 209 -0.14 -3.38 22.50
CA LYS A 209 0.17 -3.82 23.88
C LYS A 209 1.39 -3.16 24.53
N ALA A 210 2.30 -2.62 23.73
CA ALA A 210 3.45 -1.87 24.24
C ALA A 210 3.22 -0.34 24.31
N LEU A 211 2.03 0.13 23.94
CA LEU A 211 1.71 1.57 23.90
C LEU A 211 0.42 1.91 24.62
N VAL A 212 -0.66 1.18 24.34
CA VAL A 212 -2.00 1.49 24.87
C VAL A 212 -2.10 1.44 26.39
N PRO A 213 -1.46 0.49 27.12
CA PRO A 213 -1.50 0.48 28.58
C PRO A 213 -0.94 1.76 29.21
N TYR A 214 0.00 2.43 28.55
CA TYR A 214 0.49 3.73 29.01
C TYR A 214 -0.66 4.76 29.08
N TYR A 215 -1.42 4.94 28.00
CA TYR A 215 -2.56 5.86 28.00
C TYR A 215 -3.65 5.45 29.02
N ILE A 216 -3.88 4.17 29.19
CA ILE A 216 -4.85 3.65 30.19
C ILE A 216 -4.41 4.03 31.61
N ALA A 217 -3.15 3.82 31.97
CA ALA A 217 -2.61 4.16 33.27
C ALA A 217 -2.67 5.69 33.53
N GLU A 218 -2.24 6.49 32.55
CA GLU A 218 -2.34 7.95 32.59
C GLU A 218 -3.78 8.42 32.82
N ILE A 219 -4.75 7.85 32.09
CA ILE A 219 -6.15 8.22 32.27
C ILE A 219 -6.65 7.86 33.67
N TYR A 220 -6.29 6.68 34.20
CA TYR A 220 -6.68 6.29 35.55
C TYR A 220 -6.04 7.21 36.61
N ALA A 221 -4.78 7.59 36.45
CA ALA A 221 -4.09 8.52 37.35
C ALA A 221 -4.76 9.92 37.34
N VAL A 222 -5.03 10.47 36.14
CA VAL A 222 -5.74 11.76 35.99
C VAL A 222 -7.14 11.71 36.63
N LYS A 223 -7.83 10.57 36.53
CA LYS A 223 -9.14 10.34 37.14
C LYS A 223 -9.06 10.01 38.65
N LYS A 224 -7.85 10.04 39.24
CA LYS A 224 -7.59 9.68 40.65
C LYS A 224 -8.00 8.24 41.02
N ASN A 225 -8.04 7.35 40.04
CA ASN A 225 -8.25 5.92 40.26
C ASN A 225 -6.87 5.24 40.38
N TYR A 226 -6.17 5.55 41.48
CA TYR A 226 -4.78 5.16 41.66
C TYR A 226 -4.59 3.64 41.71
N ASP A 227 -5.52 2.89 42.32
CA ASP A 227 -5.44 1.43 42.36
C ASP A 227 -5.34 0.82 40.97
N LYS A 228 -6.21 1.27 40.04
CA LYS A 228 -6.16 0.78 38.65
C LYS A 228 -4.94 1.28 37.89
N ALA A 229 -4.54 2.54 38.11
CA ALA A 229 -3.35 3.10 37.50
C ALA A 229 -2.11 2.28 37.87
N GLN A 230 -1.93 1.96 39.15
CA GLN A 230 -0.80 1.18 39.65
C GLN A 230 -0.80 -0.26 39.14
N ILE A 231 -1.95 -0.94 39.08
CA ILE A 231 -2.05 -2.29 38.50
C ILE A 231 -1.59 -2.30 37.03
N VAL A 232 -2.10 -1.36 36.25
CA VAL A 232 -1.72 -1.26 34.81
C VAL A 232 -0.24 -0.93 34.67
N ALA A 233 0.28 0.01 35.46
CA ALA A 233 1.69 0.40 35.41
C ALA A 233 2.63 -0.75 35.80
N GLN A 234 2.29 -1.51 36.86
CA GLN A 234 3.08 -2.65 37.31
C GLN A 234 3.13 -3.76 36.26
N ASN A 235 1.97 -4.10 35.67
CA ASN A 235 1.89 -5.09 34.59
C ASN A 235 2.71 -4.65 33.37
N TYR A 236 2.61 -3.37 33.00
CA TYR A 236 3.37 -2.81 31.90
C TYR A 236 4.87 -2.91 32.13
N LEU A 237 5.36 -2.46 33.28
CA LEU A 237 6.79 -2.49 33.61
C LEU A 237 7.35 -3.91 33.72
N SER A 238 6.54 -4.88 34.14
CA SER A 238 6.90 -6.29 34.15
C SER A 238 7.15 -6.82 32.74
N ALA A 239 6.38 -6.34 31.74
CA ALA A 239 6.49 -6.77 30.35
C ALA A 239 7.49 -5.91 29.53
N TYR A 240 7.59 -4.61 29.83
CA TYR A 240 8.31 -3.62 29.04
C TYR A 240 9.18 -2.67 29.87
N PRO A 241 10.13 -3.18 30.70
CA PRO A 241 10.87 -2.38 31.68
C PRO A 241 11.79 -1.31 31.07
N GLN A 242 12.14 -1.44 29.80
CA GLN A 242 13.02 -0.51 29.07
C GLN A 242 12.30 0.25 27.94
N ASN A 243 10.97 0.22 27.91
CA ASN A 243 10.21 0.99 26.93
C ASN A 243 10.32 2.50 27.21
N GLU A 244 10.14 3.33 26.18
CA GLU A 244 10.19 4.80 26.29
C GLU A 244 9.22 5.37 27.35
N HIS A 245 8.09 4.70 27.63
CA HIS A 245 7.11 5.08 28.62
C HIS A 245 7.38 4.51 30.03
N ALA A 246 8.45 3.73 30.24
CA ALA A 246 8.72 3.10 31.52
C ALA A 246 8.95 4.12 32.65
N ALA A 247 9.64 5.23 32.37
CA ALA A 247 9.87 6.28 33.36
C ALA A 247 8.56 6.86 33.92
N GLU A 248 7.58 7.11 33.05
CA GLU A 248 6.28 7.63 33.43
C GLU A 248 5.46 6.59 34.22
N MET A 249 5.58 5.31 33.86
CA MET A 249 4.94 4.22 34.62
C MET A 249 5.54 4.07 36.02
N TYR A 250 6.86 4.25 36.19
CA TYR A 250 7.48 4.30 37.52
C TYR A 250 6.97 5.48 38.35
N ARG A 251 6.75 6.65 37.72
CA ARG A 251 6.16 7.81 38.39
C ARG A 251 4.74 7.50 38.90
N ILE A 252 3.91 6.87 38.09
CA ILE A 252 2.54 6.45 38.51
C ILE A 252 2.57 5.47 39.69
N LEU A 253 3.62 4.63 39.80
CA LEU A 253 3.77 3.73 40.96
C LEU A 253 4.28 4.44 42.23
N GLY A 254 4.98 5.56 42.09
CA GLY A 254 5.54 6.32 43.18
C GLY A 254 4.60 7.37 43.76
N ASP A 255 3.59 7.76 43.03
CA ASP A 255 2.53 8.69 43.45
C ASP A 255 1.40 7.93 44.18
#